data_c0107247939d94dc714ae3edb87e04fe
#
_entry.id   c0107247939d94dc714ae3edb87e04fe
#
_cell.length_a   1.000
_cell.length_b   1.000
_cell.length_c   1.000
_cell.angle_alpha   90.00
_cell.angle_beta   90.00
_cell.angle_gamma   90.00
#
_symmetry.space_group_name_H-M   'P 1'
#
loop_
_entity.id
_entity.type
_entity.pdbx_description
1 polymer ?
#
loop_
_entity_poly.entity_id
_entity_poly.type
_entity_poly.pdbx_seq_one_letter_code
_entity_poly.pdbx_strand_id
1 'polypeptide(L)'
;SSAPVSVTVDTVAPADPGNMSLADEGTPLTGTGEAGSIITVTNGTTVIGTGVVGSDGSFSIALSPAQLDPTTLTVTATDAAGNASADVPFIVTDSPLELPQVPVITAIVDDVDPVTGDVKGKTTNDTTPTLTGTAEAGSVITIYQDGSTTPLTTVTADGSGNWSYTPAALGEGLHTFEVTATLNGATSGRSPAASVTVDLTAPGTPTIGSVIDDVGPVTGPLTSGQPTNDSQPTLTGTGAVGDTISIYNNGVLLDSVVVGNTGTWSYTTPALPEGSNVLTIRESDPAGNQSGPSA
;
A
#
# COMPACT_ATOMS: atom_id res chain seq x y z
N SER A 1 24.10 42.87 64.68
CA SER A 1 22.70 42.28 64.66
C SER A 1 22.44 41.75 63.25
N SER A 2 22.02 40.46 63.17
CA SER A 2 21.53 39.86 61.92
C SER A 2 20.26 40.55 61.53
N ALA A 3 20.01 40.69 60.21
CA ALA A 3 18.72 41.18 59.71
C ALA A 3 17.62 40.18 60.09
N PRO A 4 16.43 40.65 60.40
CA PRO A 4 15.31 39.77 60.72
C PRO A 4 14.96 38.92 59.47
N VAL A 5 14.72 37.63 59.67
CA VAL A 5 14.24 36.69 58.66
C VAL A 5 12.73 36.59 58.86
N SER A 6 11.94 36.87 57.83
CA SER A 6 10.51 36.59 57.83
C SER A 6 10.22 35.24 57.15
N VAL A 7 9.33 34.48 57.77
CA VAL A 7 8.82 33.20 57.19
C VAL A 7 7.31 33.35 57.05
N THR A 8 6.78 33.00 55.88
CA THR A 8 5.33 32.88 55.69
C THR A 8 4.98 31.40 55.80
N VAL A 9 4.06 31.06 56.65
CA VAL A 9 3.52 29.70 56.81
C VAL A 9 2.22 29.68 56.03
N ASP A 10 2.12 28.76 55.07
CA ASP A 10 0.91 28.46 54.32
C ASP A 10 0.57 27.00 54.47
N THR A 11 -0.64 26.70 54.97
CA THR A 11 -1.15 25.35 55.21
C THR A 11 -2.51 25.14 54.53
N VAL A 12 -2.92 26.07 53.65
CA VAL A 12 -4.18 26.01 52.92
C VAL A 12 -3.93 25.39 51.57
N ALA A 13 -4.62 24.27 51.29
CA ALA A 13 -4.55 23.68 49.97
C ALA A 13 -5.19 24.57 48.90
N PRO A 14 -4.71 24.57 47.66
CA PRO A 14 -5.32 25.28 46.55
C PRO A 14 -6.72 24.70 46.26
N ALA A 15 -7.57 25.52 45.65
CA ALA A 15 -8.89 25.06 45.19
C ALA A 15 -8.75 23.90 44.17
N ASP A 16 -9.71 22.97 44.22
CA ASP A 16 -9.77 21.84 43.28
C ASP A 16 -9.81 22.33 41.83
N PRO A 17 -9.10 21.68 40.90
CA PRO A 17 -9.20 21.97 39.47
C PRO A 17 -10.63 21.81 38.96
N GLY A 18 -11.11 22.76 38.14
CA GLY A 18 -12.48 22.78 37.62
C GLY A 18 -12.59 23.14 36.16
N ASN A 19 -13.83 23.10 35.63
CA ASN A 19 -14.17 23.47 34.25
C ASN A 19 -13.25 22.75 33.22
N MET A 20 -12.92 21.49 33.49
CA MET A 20 -11.98 20.73 32.67
C MET A 20 -12.63 20.28 31.36
N SER A 21 -11.87 20.41 30.29
CA SER A 21 -12.22 19.94 28.93
C SER A 21 -10.97 19.39 28.25
N LEU A 22 -11.16 18.30 27.51
CA LEU A 22 -10.12 17.70 26.70
C LEU A 22 -10.39 17.99 25.23
N ALA A 23 -9.35 18.34 24.45
CA ALA A 23 -9.50 18.52 23.01
C ALA A 23 -9.74 17.18 22.30
N ASP A 24 -10.34 17.23 21.11
CA ASP A 24 -10.80 16.06 20.34
C ASP A 24 -9.70 15.01 20.09
N GLU A 25 -8.44 15.43 20.05
CA GLU A 25 -7.27 14.52 19.85
C GLU A 25 -6.72 13.94 21.16
N GLY A 26 -7.48 14.05 22.29
CA GLY A 26 -7.02 13.56 23.60
C GLY A 26 -5.94 14.39 24.26
N THR A 27 -5.66 15.59 23.75
CA THR A 27 -4.73 16.61 24.27
C THR A 27 -4.91 17.94 23.54
N PRO A 28 -4.76 19.14 24.19
CA PRO A 28 -4.47 19.34 25.60
C PRO A 28 -5.68 19.20 26.52
N LEU A 29 -5.45 18.92 27.81
CA LEU A 29 -6.43 19.12 28.87
C LEU A 29 -6.41 20.59 29.28
N THR A 30 -7.55 21.27 29.21
CA THR A 30 -7.74 22.65 29.66
C THR A 30 -8.64 22.70 30.87
N GLY A 31 -8.56 23.80 31.64
CA GLY A 31 -9.41 23.98 32.82
C GLY A 31 -9.07 25.23 33.61
N THR A 32 -9.64 25.31 34.82
CA THR A 32 -9.37 26.40 35.74
C THR A 32 -8.84 25.89 37.08
N GLY A 33 -8.05 26.73 37.77
CA GLY A 33 -7.47 26.45 39.09
C GLY A 33 -6.95 27.71 39.74
N GLU A 34 -6.36 27.58 40.91
CA GLU A 34 -5.74 28.68 41.64
C GLU A 34 -4.50 29.16 40.92
N ALA A 35 -4.42 30.49 40.63
CA ALA A 35 -3.31 31.09 39.90
C ALA A 35 -1.96 30.79 40.56
N GLY A 36 -0.99 30.29 39.79
CA GLY A 36 0.34 29.94 40.26
C GLY A 36 0.48 28.52 40.80
N SER A 37 -0.63 27.78 41.03
CA SER A 37 -0.54 26.37 41.41
C SER A 37 -0.06 25.50 40.23
N ILE A 38 0.49 24.33 40.53
CA ILE A 38 0.90 23.32 39.56
C ILE A 38 -0.19 22.28 39.44
N ILE A 39 -0.74 22.10 38.26
CA ILE A 39 -1.64 21.02 37.93
C ILE A 39 -0.83 19.79 37.53
N THR A 40 -1.17 18.65 38.12
CA THR A 40 -0.64 17.33 37.75
C THR A 40 -1.77 16.44 37.26
N VAL A 41 -1.58 15.81 36.09
CA VAL A 41 -2.55 14.89 35.49
C VAL A 41 -1.93 13.49 35.49
N THR A 42 -2.67 12.53 36.05
CA THR A 42 -2.23 11.13 36.09
C THR A 42 -3.25 10.18 35.44
N ASN A 43 -2.75 9.11 34.85
CA ASN A 43 -3.52 7.95 34.45
C ASN A 43 -3.06 6.77 35.34
N GLY A 44 -3.92 6.37 36.27
CA GLY A 44 -3.52 5.51 37.39
C GLY A 44 -2.40 6.16 38.21
N THR A 45 -1.24 5.53 38.29
CA THR A 45 -0.05 6.05 39.02
C THR A 45 0.94 6.81 38.12
N THR A 46 0.70 6.88 36.83
CA THR A 46 1.61 7.49 35.85
C THR A 46 1.26 8.94 35.63
N VAL A 47 2.19 9.87 35.84
CA VAL A 47 2.05 11.28 35.47
C VAL A 47 2.15 11.39 33.96
N ILE A 48 1.10 11.94 33.32
CA ILE A 48 1.00 12.11 31.87
C ILE A 48 1.01 13.56 31.41
N GLY A 49 0.94 14.51 32.34
CA GLY A 49 1.05 15.93 32.06
C GLY A 49 1.16 16.77 33.33
N THR A 50 1.86 17.88 33.25
CA THR A 50 1.95 18.89 34.30
C THR A 50 1.96 20.30 33.70
N GLY A 51 1.45 21.27 34.41
CA GLY A 51 1.45 22.67 33.98
C GLY A 51 1.13 23.64 35.11
N VAL A 52 1.43 24.92 34.91
CA VAL A 52 1.15 25.99 35.89
C VAL A 52 -0.13 26.70 35.50
N VAL A 53 -1.00 26.99 36.47
CA VAL A 53 -2.18 27.81 36.29
C VAL A 53 -1.77 29.26 36.06
N GLY A 54 -2.26 29.85 34.97
CA GLY A 54 -2.00 31.22 34.62
C GLY A 54 -2.55 32.23 35.64
N SER A 55 -2.13 33.50 35.55
CA SER A 55 -2.64 34.56 36.39
C SER A 55 -4.11 34.86 36.18
N ASP A 56 -4.71 34.38 35.07
CA ASP A 56 -6.12 34.45 34.75
C ASP A 56 -6.92 33.27 35.32
N GLY A 57 -6.27 32.36 36.04
CA GLY A 57 -6.85 31.15 36.60
C GLY A 57 -7.07 30.02 35.61
N SER A 58 -6.56 30.12 34.38
CA SER A 58 -6.67 29.06 33.37
C SER A 58 -5.42 28.19 33.28
N PHE A 59 -5.58 26.93 32.82
CA PHE A 59 -4.47 26.06 32.45
C PHE A 59 -4.73 25.34 31.12
N SER A 60 -3.64 24.96 30.44
CA SER A 60 -3.64 24.11 29.26
C SER A 60 -2.42 23.18 29.31
N ILE A 61 -2.65 21.88 29.34
CA ILE A 61 -1.61 20.88 29.60
C ILE A 61 -1.62 19.85 28.49
N ALA A 62 -0.51 19.75 27.75
CA ALA A 62 -0.32 18.68 26.80
C ALA A 62 -0.18 17.33 27.55
N LEU A 63 -0.98 16.35 27.18
CA LEU A 63 -0.92 15.00 27.71
C LEU A 63 -0.07 14.09 26.81
N SER A 64 0.78 13.26 27.43
CA SER A 64 1.58 12.29 26.69
C SER A 64 1.62 10.96 27.44
N PRO A 65 1.08 9.87 26.81
CA PRO A 65 0.37 9.86 25.53
C PRO A 65 -0.98 10.62 25.59
N ALA A 66 -1.52 11.00 24.42
CA ALA A 66 -2.89 11.48 24.29
C ALA A 66 -3.89 10.45 24.86
N GLN A 67 -4.99 10.90 25.45
CA GLN A 67 -5.89 10.04 26.20
C GLN A 67 -7.16 9.72 25.41
N LEU A 68 -7.57 8.44 25.45
CA LEU A 68 -8.71 7.89 24.72
C LEU A 68 -9.93 7.68 25.61
N ASP A 69 -11.11 7.74 25.04
CA ASP A 69 -12.38 7.34 25.65
C ASP A 69 -12.46 5.77 25.73
N PRO A 70 -12.96 5.19 26.83
CA PRO A 70 -13.19 5.81 28.13
C PRO A 70 -11.94 5.68 29.02
N THR A 71 -11.35 6.79 29.41
CA THR A 71 -10.25 6.79 30.38
C THR A 71 -10.62 7.71 31.55
N THR A 72 -10.34 7.28 32.78
CA THR A 72 -10.48 8.13 33.95
C THR A 72 -9.11 8.63 34.38
N LEU A 73 -8.93 9.95 34.29
CA LEU A 73 -7.73 10.65 34.74
C LEU A 73 -7.93 11.20 36.13
N THR A 74 -6.86 11.39 36.87
CA THR A 74 -6.87 12.12 38.15
C THR A 74 -6.11 13.43 37.98
N VAL A 75 -6.72 14.54 38.38
CA VAL A 75 -6.15 15.88 38.28
C VAL A 75 -6.04 16.49 39.68
N THR A 76 -4.83 16.95 40.04
CA THR A 76 -4.53 17.59 41.34
C THR A 76 -3.85 18.93 41.10
N ALA A 77 -4.12 19.89 41.98
CA ALA A 77 -3.41 21.16 42.05
C ALA A 77 -2.48 21.16 43.28
N THR A 78 -1.27 21.72 43.14
CA THR A 78 -0.32 21.88 44.26
C THR A 78 0.17 23.33 44.27
N ASP A 79 0.08 23.99 45.42
CA ASP A 79 0.56 25.36 45.59
C ASP A 79 2.09 25.45 45.78
N ALA A 80 2.62 26.65 45.87
CA ALA A 80 4.04 26.91 46.08
C ALA A 80 4.57 26.46 47.48
N ALA A 81 3.70 26.26 48.45
CA ALA A 81 4.03 25.78 49.79
C ALA A 81 4.01 24.24 49.85
N GLY A 82 3.50 23.57 48.83
CA GLY A 82 3.43 22.09 48.72
C GLY A 82 2.09 21.51 49.23
N ASN A 83 1.07 22.36 49.52
CA ASN A 83 -0.22 21.85 49.85
C ASN A 83 -0.96 21.38 48.56
N ALA A 84 -1.59 20.21 48.62
CA ALA A 84 -2.28 19.64 47.47
C ALA A 84 -3.81 19.71 47.62
N SER A 85 -4.52 19.98 46.54
CA SER A 85 -5.98 19.85 46.46
C SER A 85 -6.45 18.39 46.62
N ALA A 86 -7.74 18.17 46.67
CA ALA A 86 -8.28 16.83 46.47
C ALA A 86 -8.01 16.30 45.07
N ASP A 87 -7.97 14.99 44.95
CA ASP A 87 -7.92 14.30 43.64
C ASP A 87 -9.26 14.48 42.91
N VAL A 88 -9.25 15.14 41.77
CA VAL A 88 -10.43 15.38 40.95
C VAL A 88 -10.45 14.37 39.79
N PRO A 89 -11.41 13.44 39.73
CA PRO A 89 -11.53 12.55 38.59
C PRO A 89 -12.03 13.31 37.37
N PHE A 90 -11.38 13.10 36.23
CA PHE A 90 -11.82 13.56 34.92
C PHE A 90 -12.06 12.36 34.02
N ILE A 91 -13.31 12.15 33.63
CA ILE A 91 -13.66 11.06 32.70
C ILE A 91 -13.57 11.61 31.29
N VAL A 92 -12.68 11.02 30.49
CA VAL A 92 -12.58 11.28 29.05
C VAL A 92 -13.83 10.66 28.39
N THR A 93 -14.76 11.49 27.95
CA THR A 93 -16.05 11.03 27.36
C THR A 93 -16.26 11.47 25.92
N ASP A 94 -15.41 12.35 25.40
CA ASP A 94 -15.59 12.99 24.08
C ASP A 94 -14.22 13.27 23.42
N SER A 95 -13.34 12.29 23.42
CA SER A 95 -12.18 12.33 22.54
C SER A 95 -12.22 11.10 21.66
N PRO A 96 -12.98 11.11 20.57
CA PRO A 96 -12.70 10.14 19.54
C PRO A 96 -11.31 10.51 18.99
N LEU A 97 -10.27 9.79 19.42
CA LEU A 97 -9.21 9.50 18.48
C LEU A 97 -9.93 8.80 17.34
N GLU A 98 -10.40 9.58 16.37
CA GLU A 98 -10.93 8.98 15.15
C GLU A 98 -9.83 8.04 14.63
N LEU A 99 -10.17 6.76 14.55
CA LEU A 99 -9.29 5.82 13.88
C LEU A 99 -9.14 6.35 12.45
N PRO A 100 -7.93 6.53 11.94
CA PRO A 100 -7.76 6.94 10.56
C PRO A 100 -8.49 5.96 9.65
N GLN A 101 -8.98 6.44 8.52
CA GLN A 101 -9.65 5.59 7.55
C GLN A 101 -8.71 4.46 7.13
N VAL A 102 -9.28 3.27 6.89
CA VAL A 102 -8.51 2.14 6.38
C VAL A 102 -7.88 2.54 5.05
N PRO A 103 -6.54 2.47 4.90
CA PRO A 103 -5.88 2.87 3.68
C PRO A 103 -6.22 1.91 2.52
N VAL A 104 -6.05 2.38 1.29
CA VAL A 104 -6.36 1.59 0.09
C VAL A 104 -5.10 1.40 -0.74
N ILE A 105 -4.84 0.15 -1.16
CA ILE A 105 -3.87 -0.15 -2.23
C ILE A 105 -4.62 0.01 -3.56
N THR A 106 -4.33 1.07 -4.29
CA THR A 106 -5.03 1.43 -5.54
C THR A 106 -4.51 0.64 -6.73
N ALA A 107 -3.19 0.44 -6.82
CA ALA A 107 -2.56 -0.35 -7.87
C ALA A 107 -1.29 -1.03 -7.36
N ILE A 108 -0.89 -2.07 -8.08
CA ILE A 108 0.44 -2.70 -8.05
C ILE A 108 0.98 -2.53 -9.46
N VAL A 109 2.01 -1.71 -9.62
CA VAL A 109 2.49 -1.24 -10.92
C VAL A 109 3.72 -2.00 -11.35
N ASP A 110 3.62 -2.65 -12.50
CA ASP A 110 4.71 -3.27 -13.26
C ASP A 110 5.33 -2.21 -14.18
N ASP A 111 6.64 -2.05 -14.16
CA ASP A 111 7.41 -1.17 -15.05
C ASP A 111 8.40 -1.93 -15.95
N VAL A 112 8.28 -3.26 -16.01
CA VAL A 112 9.11 -4.16 -16.82
C VAL A 112 8.40 -4.56 -18.10
N ASP A 113 8.98 -4.20 -19.25
CA ASP A 113 8.49 -4.60 -20.59
C ASP A 113 8.42 -6.14 -20.76
N PRO A 114 7.50 -6.67 -21.55
CA PRO A 114 6.55 -5.99 -22.46
C PRO A 114 5.18 -5.68 -21.82
N VAL A 115 4.91 -6.13 -20.62
CA VAL A 115 3.66 -5.89 -19.89
C VAL A 115 3.93 -4.84 -18.82
N THR A 116 3.27 -3.70 -18.90
CA THR A 116 3.44 -2.62 -17.94
C THR A 116 2.11 -2.10 -17.41
N GLY A 117 2.13 -1.41 -16.27
CA GLY A 117 0.96 -0.78 -15.65
C GLY A 117 0.39 -1.57 -14.48
N ASP A 118 -0.92 -1.47 -14.24
CA ASP A 118 -1.54 -2.09 -13.05
C ASP A 118 -1.73 -3.59 -13.22
N VAL A 119 -0.98 -4.35 -12.41
CA VAL A 119 -1.01 -5.81 -12.34
C VAL A 119 -1.65 -6.34 -11.06
N LYS A 120 -2.38 -5.51 -10.31
CA LYS A 120 -3.11 -5.95 -9.14
C LYS A 120 -4.12 -7.06 -9.48
N GLY A 121 -3.98 -8.23 -8.84
CA GLY A 121 -4.77 -9.44 -9.11
C GLY A 121 -4.37 -10.18 -10.40
N LYS A 122 -3.25 -9.82 -11.03
CA LYS A 122 -2.74 -10.40 -12.27
C LYS A 122 -1.35 -11.01 -12.06
N THR A 123 -0.78 -11.50 -13.17
CA THR A 123 0.58 -12.05 -13.24
C THR A 123 1.53 -11.00 -13.81
N THR A 124 2.80 -11.02 -13.40
CA THR A 124 3.86 -10.11 -13.81
C THR A 124 5.22 -10.81 -13.82
N ASN A 125 6.13 -10.40 -14.69
CA ASN A 125 7.54 -10.77 -14.63
C ASN A 125 8.38 -9.74 -13.86
N ASP A 126 7.77 -8.65 -13.40
CA ASP A 126 8.42 -7.70 -12.52
C ASP A 126 8.54 -8.27 -11.10
N THR A 127 9.77 -8.42 -10.62
CA THR A 127 10.05 -8.88 -9.25
C THR A 127 9.96 -7.76 -8.22
N THR A 128 9.89 -6.51 -8.64
CA THR A 128 9.88 -5.32 -7.77
C THR A 128 8.71 -4.38 -8.05
N PRO A 129 7.48 -4.91 -8.24
CA PRO A 129 6.34 -4.08 -8.64
C PRO A 129 6.00 -3.04 -7.57
N THR A 130 5.76 -1.80 -7.98
CA THR A 130 5.51 -0.69 -7.06
C THR A 130 4.06 -0.67 -6.59
N LEU A 131 3.85 -0.78 -5.28
CA LEU A 131 2.54 -0.54 -4.66
C LEU A 131 2.26 0.96 -4.61
N THR A 132 1.05 1.34 -4.99
CA THR A 132 0.54 2.71 -4.83
C THR A 132 -0.78 2.70 -4.12
N GLY A 133 -1.09 3.76 -3.38
CA GLY A 133 -2.33 3.80 -2.64
C GLY A 133 -2.67 5.18 -2.09
N THR A 134 -3.80 5.21 -1.36
CA THR A 134 -4.30 6.41 -0.71
C THR A 134 -4.61 6.17 0.76
N ALA A 135 -4.46 7.21 1.57
CA ALA A 135 -4.75 7.25 2.99
C ALA A 135 -5.01 8.70 3.42
N GLU A 136 -5.28 8.94 4.68
CA GLU A 136 -5.30 10.31 5.21
C GLU A 136 -3.92 10.96 5.12
N ALA A 137 -3.90 12.24 4.72
CA ALA A 137 -2.67 12.99 4.56
C ALA A 137 -1.82 12.99 5.83
N GLY A 138 -0.51 12.71 5.70
CA GLY A 138 0.43 12.66 6.81
C GLY A 138 0.36 11.39 7.66
N SER A 139 -0.55 10.44 7.40
CA SER A 139 -0.58 9.17 8.12
C SER A 139 0.63 8.30 7.78
N VAL A 140 1.09 7.54 8.77
CA VAL A 140 2.13 6.51 8.61
C VAL A 140 1.47 5.22 8.17
N ILE A 141 1.80 4.77 6.96
CA ILE A 141 1.28 3.52 6.38
C ILE A 141 2.24 2.39 6.76
N THR A 142 1.74 1.39 7.45
CA THR A 142 2.48 0.16 7.75
C THR A 142 2.06 -0.91 6.76
N ILE A 143 3.04 -1.51 6.08
CA ILE A 143 2.84 -2.49 5.02
C ILE A 143 3.16 -3.88 5.56
N TYR A 144 2.29 -4.84 5.25
CA TYR A 144 2.44 -6.26 5.58
C TYR A 144 2.40 -7.08 4.31
N GLN A 145 3.17 -8.17 4.28
CA GLN A 145 3.28 -9.08 3.15
C GLN A 145 2.91 -10.50 3.54
N ASP A 146 2.21 -11.20 2.64
CA ASP A 146 1.91 -12.64 2.71
C ASP A 146 1.27 -13.08 4.03
N GLY A 147 0.32 -12.24 4.53
CA GLY A 147 -0.41 -12.50 5.76
C GLY A 147 0.42 -12.39 7.06
N SER A 148 1.66 -11.90 6.96
CA SER A 148 2.53 -11.70 8.13
C SER A 148 1.89 -10.73 9.14
N THR A 149 2.09 -11.00 10.43
CA THR A 149 1.78 -10.05 11.51
C THR A 149 2.94 -9.09 11.80
N THR A 150 4.14 -9.41 11.30
CA THR A 150 5.30 -8.52 11.39
C THR A 150 5.28 -7.53 10.23
N PRO A 151 5.40 -6.23 10.50
CA PRO A 151 5.51 -5.23 9.45
C PRO A 151 6.69 -5.48 8.52
N LEU A 152 6.48 -5.31 7.21
CA LEU A 152 7.55 -5.29 6.21
C LEU A 152 8.30 -3.95 6.28
N THR A 153 7.56 -2.85 6.26
CA THR A 153 8.09 -1.48 6.32
C THR A 153 7.00 -0.48 6.62
N THR A 154 7.38 0.80 6.71
CA THR A 154 6.44 1.93 6.81
C THR A 154 6.78 3.00 5.78
N VAL A 155 5.75 3.70 5.27
CA VAL A 155 5.87 4.89 4.43
C VAL A 155 4.90 5.95 4.94
N THR A 156 5.07 7.22 4.55
CA THR A 156 4.15 8.30 4.96
C THR A 156 3.34 8.76 3.76
N ALA A 157 2.04 8.91 3.94
CA ALA A 157 1.16 9.51 2.93
C ALA A 157 1.49 11.00 2.79
N ASP A 158 1.56 11.48 1.56
CA ASP A 158 1.84 12.88 1.24
C ASP A 158 0.69 13.82 1.64
N GLY A 159 0.88 15.15 1.42
CA GLY A 159 -0.15 16.15 1.73
C GLY A 159 -1.45 16.01 0.91
N SER A 160 -1.47 15.18 -0.12
CA SER A 160 -2.66 14.80 -0.91
C SER A 160 -3.20 13.43 -0.54
N GLY A 161 -2.58 12.74 0.44
CA GLY A 161 -2.96 11.41 0.89
C GLY A 161 -2.42 10.28 0.03
N ASN A 162 -1.51 10.52 -0.91
CA ASN A 162 -0.92 9.45 -1.73
C ASN A 162 0.31 8.85 -1.07
N TRP A 163 0.51 7.56 -1.26
CA TRP A 163 1.71 6.86 -0.82
C TRP A 163 2.16 5.84 -1.88
N SER A 164 3.44 5.49 -1.87
CA SER A 164 4.01 4.45 -2.72
C SER A 164 5.11 3.69 -2.00
N TYR A 165 5.31 2.44 -2.43
CA TYR A 165 6.36 1.56 -1.91
C TYR A 165 6.76 0.53 -2.96
N THR A 166 8.05 0.39 -3.22
CA THR A 166 8.63 -0.67 -4.06
C THR A 166 9.28 -1.71 -3.15
N PRO A 167 8.81 -2.97 -3.11
CA PRO A 167 9.40 -4.02 -2.31
C PRO A 167 10.80 -4.41 -2.80
N ALA A 168 11.55 -5.11 -1.95
CA ALA A 168 12.69 -5.90 -2.41
C ALA A 168 12.20 -6.97 -3.39
N ALA A 169 13.13 -7.52 -4.20
CA ALA A 169 12.78 -8.53 -5.19
C ALA A 169 11.95 -9.67 -4.58
N LEU A 170 10.76 -9.85 -5.12
CA LEU A 170 9.83 -10.92 -4.79
C LEU A 170 10.27 -12.21 -5.48
N GLY A 171 10.02 -13.34 -4.83
CA GLY A 171 10.18 -14.64 -5.46
C GLY A 171 9.07 -14.97 -6.46
N GLU A 172 9.23 -16.05 -7.19
CA GLU A 172 8.14 -16.58 -8.03
C GLU A 172 6.97 -17.07 -7.18
N GLY A 173 5.73 -16.76 -7.59
CA GLY A 173 4.52 -17.16 -6.90
C GLY A 173 3.59 -16.02 -6.53
N LEU A 174 2.53 -16.35 -5.78
CA LEU A 174 1.54 -15.39 -5.31
C LEU A 174 2.08 -14.60 -4.11
N HIS A 175 2.01 -13.28 -4.20
CA HIS A 175 2.26 -12.35 -3.09
C HIS A 175 1.02 -11.53 -2.78
N THR A 176 0.80 -11.29 -1.49
CA THR A 176 -0.32 -10.48 -0.99
C THR A 176 0.20 -9.35 -0.11
N PHE A 177 -0.45 -8.19 -0.20
CA PHE A 177 -0.11 -7.02 0.59
C PHE A 177 -1.35 -6.47 1.30
N GLU A 178 -1.19 -6.12 2.56
CA GLU A 178 -2.18 -5.44 3.38
C GLU A 178 -1.51 -4.22 4.04
N VAL A 179 -2.28 -3.20 4.33
CA VAL A 179 -1.77 -1.96 4.93
C VAL A 179 -2.66 -1.48 6.09
N THR A 180 -2.05 -0.79 7.05
CA THR A 180 -2.75 0.00 8.07
C THR A 180 -2.26 1.44 8.03
N ALA A 181 -3.08 2.39 8.47
CA ALA A 181 -2.69 3.79 8.65
C ALA A 181 -2.61 4.12 10.14
N THR A 182 -1.58 4.85 10.55
CA THR A 182 -1.45 5.41 11.91
C THR A 182 -1.37 6.93 11.80
N LEU A 183 -2.28 7.63 12.50
CA LEU A 183 -2.32 9.08 12.57
C LEU A 183 -2.63 9.49 14.01
N ASN A 184 -1.92 10.48 14.54
CA ASN A 184 -2.09 10.99 15.91
C ASN A 184 -2.09 9.90 17.02
N GLY A 185 -1.36 8.80 16.79
CA GLY A 185 -1.27 7.67 17.74
C GLY A 185 -2.38 6.62 17.60
N ALA A 186 -3.40 6.84 16.78
CA ALA A 186 -4.44 5.86 16.46
C ALA A 186 -4.09 5.08 15.19
N THR A 187 -4.44 3.79 15.14
CA THR A 187 -4.15 2.93 14.00
C THR A 187 -5.44 2.31 13.47
N SER A 188 -5.65 2.39 12.16
CA SER A 188 -6.79 1.78 11.46
C SER A 188 -6.77 0.26 11.50
N GLY A 189 -7.88 -0.37 11.10
CA GLY A 189 -7.88 -1.77 10.69
C GLY A 189 -7.00 -2.01 9.45
N ARG A 190 -6.71 -3.28 9.14
CA ARG A 190 -6.02 -3.67 7.90
C ARG A 190 -6.91 -3.45 6.68
N SER A 191 -6.31 -3.07 5.58
CA SER A 191 -6.97 -3.04 4.27
C SER A 191 -7.36 -4.45 3.80
N PRO A 192 -8.28 -4.57 2.84
CA PRO A 192 -8.36 -5.79 2.03
C PRO A 192 -7.00 -6.12 1.41
N ALA A 193 -6.70 -7.42 1.29
CA ALA A 193 -5.46 -7.87 0.66
C ALA A 193 -5.45 -7.53 -0.85
N ALA A 194 -4.38 -6.94 -1.32
CA ALA A 194 -4.07 -6.78 -2.74
C ALA A 194 -3.05 -7.85 -3.13
N SER A 195 -3.28 -8.53 -4.25
CA SER A 195 -2.41 -9.62 -4.71
C SER A 195 -1.74 -9.33 -6.04
N VAL A 196 -0.60 -9.97 -6.27
CA VAL A 196 0.11 -10.07 -7.54
C VAL A 196 0.78 -11.45 -7.60
N THR A 197 0.83 -12.06 -8.78
CA THR A 197 1.58 -13.30 -8.98
C THR A 197 2.83 -12.99 -9.79
N VAL A 198 4.00 -13.22 -9.22
CA VAL A 198 5.25 -13.14 -9.95
C VAL A 198 5.47 -14.46 -10.68
N ASP A 199 5.67 -14.38 -11.98
CA ASP A 199 5.96 -15.52 -12.85
C ASP A 199 7.17 -15.17 -13.72
N LEU A 200 8.24 -15.93 -13.57
CA LEU A 200 9.52 -15.74 -14.27
C LEU A 200 9.77 -16.88 -15.27
N THR A 201 8.83 -17.80 -15.39
CA THR A 201 8.96 -19.01 -16.19
C THR A 201 8.48 -18.77 -17.62
N ALA A 202 9.41 -18.63 -18.56
CA ALA A 202 9.05 -18.48 -19.97
C ALA A 202 8.35 -19.73 -20.53
N PRO A 203 7.39 -19.54 -21.48
CA PRO A 203 6.79 -20.65 -22.21
C PRO A 203 7.83 -21.50 -22.95
N GLY A 204 7.49 -22.76 -23.18
CA GLY A 204 8.31 -23.63 -24.03
C GLY A 204 8.39 -23.10 -25.47
N THR A 205 9.43 -23.50 -26.21
CA THR A 205 9.57 -23.11 -27.63
C THR A 205 8.37 -23.62 -28.44
N PRO A 206 7.58 -22.71 -29.07
CA PRO A 206 6.41 -23.12 -29.84
C PRO A 206 6.77 -23.74 -31.19
N THR A 207 5.82 -24.44 -31.79
CA THR A 207 5.94 -24.99 -33.15
C THR A 207 4.81 -24.54 -34.04
N ILE A 208 5.08 -24.24 -35.31
CA ILE A 208 4.06 -24.03 -36.32
C ILE A 208 3.46 -25.40 -36.66
N GLY A 209 2.17 -25.58 -36.37
CA GLY A 209 1.47 -26.85 -36.60
C GLY A 209 1.23 -27.10 -38.08
N SER A 210 0.77 -26.05 -38.81
CA SER A 210 0.53 -26.12 -40.25
C SER A 210 0.60 -24.75 -40.89
N VAL A 211 1.03 -24.70 -42.16
CA VAL A 211 0.91 -23.54 -43.06
C VAL A 211 0.02 -24.00 -44.22
N ILE A 212 -1.11 -23.32 -44.45
CA ILE A 212 -2.15 -23.75 -45.39
C ILE A 212 -2.17 -22.80 -46.60
N ASP A 213 -2.12 -23.40 -47.79
CA ASP A 213 -2.46 -22.76 -49.06
C ASP A 213 -3.93 -22.99 -49.37
N ASP A 214 -4.72 -21.96 -49.54
CA ASP A 214 -6.13 -22.05 -49.91
C ASP A 214 -6.44 -21.51 -51.32
N VAL A 215 -5.41 -21.19 -52.09
CA VAL A 215 -5.51 -20.67 -53.49
C VAL A 215 -5.27 -21.77 -54.53
N GLY A 216 -6.32 -22.05 -55.29
CA GLY A 216 -6.21 -23.06 -56.35
C GLY A 216 -5.17 -22.73 -57.45
N PRO A 217 -4.72 -23.74 -58.21
CA PRO A 217 -5.26 -25.11 -58.34
C PRO A 217 -4.68 -26.14 -57.32
N VAL A 218 -3.63 -25.78 -56.59
CA VAL A 218 -3.05 -26.67 -55.57
C VAL A 218 -3.30 -26.07 -54.20
N THR A 219 -4.04 -26.78 -53.36
CA THR A 219 -4.43 -26.30 -52.03
C THR A 219 -4.03 -27.33 -50.95
N GLY A 220 -3.90 -26.89 -49.71
CA GLY A 220 -3.67 -27.74 -48.55
C GLY A 220 -2.39 -27.36 -47.78
N PRO A 221 -1.96 -28.23 -46.84
CA PRO A 221 -0.80 -27.94 -46.02
C PRO A 221 0.49 -27.92 -46.83
N LEU A 222 1.26 -26.87 -46.65
CA LEU A 222 2.59 -26.67 -47.24
C LEU A 222 3.64 -27.36 -46.40
N THR A 223 4.64 -27.97 -47.10
CA THR A 223 5.87 -28.40 -46.45
C THR A 223 6.97 -27.34 -46.56
N SER A 224 7.94 -27.33 -45.66
CA SER A 224 9.02 -26.34 -45.66
C SER A 224 9.76 -26.32 -47.03
N GLY A 225 9.90 -25.13 -47.59
CA GLY A 225 10.53 -24.89 -48.91
C GLY A 225 9.64 -25.18 -50.12
N GLN A 226 8.39 -25.60 -49.94
CA GLN A 226 7.44 -25.80 -51.04
C GLN A 226 7.02 -24.47 -51.60
N PRO A 227 7.02 -24.27 -52.95
CA PRO A 227 6.50 -23.07 -53.59
C PRO A 227 4.97 -23.07 -53.52
N THR A 228 4.38 -21.87 -53.38
CA THR A 228 2.94 -21.64 -53.37
C THR A 228 2.60 -20.44 -54.24
N ASN A 229 1.40 -20.38 -54.79
CA ASN A 229 0.82 -19.20 -55.41
C ASN A 229 -0.07 -18.39 -54.43
N ASP A 230 -0.23 -18.88 -53.22
CA ASP A 230 -0.89 -18.19 -52.14
C ASP A 230 0.08 -17.20 -51.48
N SER A 231 -0.18 -15.90 -51.62
CA SER A 231 0.61 -14.86 -50.97
C SER A 231 0.19 -14.61 -49.52
N GLN A 232 -0.92 -15.17 -49.08
CA GLN A 232 -1.49 -14.95 -47.73
C GLN A 232 -1.80 -16.29 -47.01
N PRO A 233 -0.82 -17.19 -46.89
CA PRO A 233 -1.06 -18.49 -46.28
C PRO A 233 -1.51 -18.37 -44.83
N THR A 234 -2.35 -19.30 -44.39
CA THR A 234 -2.85 -19.37 -43.01
C THR A 234 -1.98 -20.30 -42.18
N LEU A 235 -1.41 -19.76 -41.09
CA LEU A 235 -0.69 -20.51 -40.08
C LEU A 235 -1.64 -20.98 -38.99
N THR A 236 -1.45 -22.21 -38.52
CA THR A 236 -2.17 -22.74 -37.34
C THR A 236 -1.22 -23.44 -36.39
N GLY A 237 -1.60 -23.52 -35.13
CA GLY A 237 -0.80 -24.21 -34.13
C GLY A 237 -1.52 -24.33 -32.78
N THR A 238 -0.77 -24.76 -31.79
CA THR A 238 -1.21 -24.87 -30.41
C THR A 238 -0.31 -24.03 -29.50
N GLY A 239 -0.82 -23.65 -28.33
CA GLY A 239 -0.11 -22.92 -27.28
C GLY A 239 -0.89 -22.98 -25.97
N ALA A 240 -0.37 -22.39 -24.92
CA ALA A 240 -1.09 -22.28 -23.65
C ALA A 240 -2.25 -21.31 -23.78
N VAL A 241 -3.41 -21.64 -23.17
CA VAL A 241 -4.61 -20.79 -23.23
C VAL A 241 -4.31 -19.42 -22.61
N GLY A 242 -4.55 -18.37 -23.37
CA GLY A 242 -4.32 -16.99 -22.96
C GLY A 242 -2.95 -16.43 -23.33
N ASP A 243 -2.01 -17.26 -23.76
CA ASP A 243 -0.70 -16.81 -24.25
C ASP A 243 -0.85 -16.11 -25.60
N THR A 244 0.16 -15.31 -25.93
CA THR A 244 0.22 -14.57 -27.18
C THR A 244 1.28 -15.16 -28.10
N ILE A 245 0.88 -15.55 -29.31
CA ILE A 245 1.79 -15.98 -30.37
C ILE A 245 2.14 -14.78 -31.24
N SER A 246 3.41 -14.42 -31.25
CA SER A 246 3.98 -13.39 -32.16
C SER A 246 4.52 -14.07 -33.41
N ILE A 247 4.10 -13.64 -34.60
CA ILE A 247 4.45 -14.22 -35.89
C ILE A 247 5.44 -13.30 -36.62
N TYR A 248 6.51 -13.88 -37.11
CA TYR A 248 7.59 -13.16 -37.81
C TYR A 248 7.79 -13.72 -39.21
N ASN A 249 8.16 -12.82 -40.15
CA ASN A 249 8.68 -13.19 -41.45
C ASN A 249 10.11 -12.64 -41.63
N ASN A 250 11.07 -13.49 -41.91
CA ASN A 250 12.49 -13.12 -42.04
C ASN A 250 12.99 -12.30 -40.81
N GLY A 251 12.50 -12.61 -39.59
CA GLY A 251 12.84 -11.92 -38.35
C GLY A 251 12.09 -10.61 -38.08
N VAL A 252 11.21 -10.18 -39.01
CA VAL A 252 10.37 -8.98 -38.84
C VAL A 252 9.00 -9.40 -38.32
N LEU A 253 8.53 -8.78 -37.23
CA LEU A 253 7.21 -9.03 -36.66
C LEU A 253 6.13 -8.66 -37.69
N LEU A 254 5.24 -9.60 -38.00
CA LEU A 254 4.06 -9.36 -38.81
C LEU A 254 2.87 -8.92 -37.93
N ASP A 255 2.55 -9.72 -36.92
CA ASP A 255 1.43 -9.52 -36.00
C ASP A 255 1.50 -10.50 -34.84
N SER A 256 0.48 -10.47 -33.97
CA SER A 256 0.33 -11.43 -32.88
C SER A 256 -1.14 -11.89 -32.72
N VAL A 257 -1.33 -13.08 -32.19
CA VAL A 257 -2.66 -13.68 -31.92
C VAL A 257 -2.67 -14.34 -30.54
N VAL A 258 -3.79 -14.16 -29.83
CA VAL A 258 -3.98 -14.81 -28.52
C VAL A 258 -4.47 -16.23 -28.71
N VAL A 259 -3.89 -17.18 -27.99
CA VAL A 259 -4.30 -18.60 -27.98
C VAL A 259 -5.69 -18.72 -27.39
N GLY A 260 -6.61 -19.28 -28.14
CA GLY A 260 -8.00 -19.44 -27.75
C GLY A 260 -8.20 -20.49 -26.64
N ASN A 261 -9.42 -20.55 -26.09
CA ASN A 261 -9.81 -21.44 -24.99
C ASN A 261 -9.66 -22.96 -25.30
N THR A 262 -9.45 -23.31 -26.59
CA THR A 262 -9.18 -24.69 -27.04
C THR A 262 -7.69 -25.02 -27.05
N GLY A 263 -6.81 -24.07 -26.69
CA GLY A 263 -5.37 -24.23 -26.80
C GLY A 263 -4.87 -24.16 -28.24
N THR A 264 -5.65 -23.59 -29.16
CA THR A 264 -5.32 -23.46 -30.59
C THR A 264 -5.33 -22.00 -31.03
N TRP A 265 -4.53 -21.70 -32.03
CA TRP A 265 -4.47 -20.41 -32.68
C TRP A 265 -4.46 -20.53 -34.20
N SER A 266 -4.88 -19.49 -34.90
CA SER A 266 -4.84 -19.39 -36.34
C SER A 266 -4.55 -17.93 -36.75
N TYR A 267 -3.74 -17.75 -37.77
CA TYR A 267 -3.36 -16.44 -38.28
C TYR A 267 -3.16 -16.50 -39.81
N THR A 268 -3.87 -15.68 -40.56
CA THR A 268 -3.65 -15.49 -42.00
C THR A 268 -2.68 -14.35 -42.21
N THR A 269 -1.57 -14.58 -42.91
CA THR A 269 -0.55 -13.56 -43.10
C THR A 269 -1.06 -12.41 -43.98
N PRO A 270 -0.51 -11.18 -43.85
CA PRO A 270 -0.61 -10.20 -44.90
C PRO A 270 0.08 -10.73 -46.17
N ALA A 271 -0.13 -10.07 -47.32
CA ALA A 271 0.52 -10.49 -48.55
C ALA A 271 2.07 -10.53 -48.40
N LEU A 272 2.60 -11.73 -48.43
CA LEU A 272 4.04 -11.96 -48.35
C LEU A 272 4.71 -11.56 -49.64
N PRO A 273 5.95 -11.00 -49.62
CA PRO A 273 6.69 -10.68 -50.82
C PRO A 273 7.08 -11.94 -51.60
N GLU A 274 7.28 -11.79 -52.89
CA GLU A 274 7.80 -12.86 -53.74
C GLU A 274 9.19 -13.32 -53.32
N GLY A 275 9.43 -14.62 -53.33
CA GLY A 275 10.69 -15.21 -52.92
C GLY A 275 10.59 -16.06 -51.63
N SER A 276 11.71 -16.23 -50.97
CA SER A 276 11.75 -17.04 -49.73
C SER A 276 11.27 -16.27 -48.53
N ASN A 277 10.22 -16.76 -47.85
CA ASN A 277 9.68 -16.24 -46.61
C ASN A 277 9.91 -17.23 -45.49
N VAL A 278 10.74 -16.87 -44.49
CA VAL A 278 11.04 -17.71 -43.32
C VAL A 278 10.10 -17.26 -42.19
N LEU A 279 9.05 -18.04 -41.97
CA LEU A 279 8.06 -17.80 -40.92
C LEU A 279 8.51 -18.44 -39.63
N THR A 280 8.58 -17.64 -38.56
CA THR A 280 8.87 -18.09 -37.20
C THR A 280 7.89 -17.51 -36.21
N ILE A 281 7.70 -18.18 -35.07
CA ILE A 281 6.80 -17.71 -34.02
C ILE A 281 7.53 -17.70 -32.66
N ARG A 282 7.06 -16.84 -31.76
CA ARG A 282 7.38 -16.86 -30.33
C ARG A 282 6.09 -16.87 -29.53
N GLU A 283 6.12 -17.47 -28.38
CA GLU A 283 5.03 -17.49 -27.42
C GLU A 283 5.39 -16.61 -26.23
N SER A 284 4.46 -15.79 -25.77
CA SER A 284 4.60 -14.98 -24.57
C SER A 284 3.42 -15.26 -23.64
N ASP A 285 3.69 -15.50 -22.36
CA ASP A 285 2.68 -15.68 -21.34
C ASP A 285 2.05 -14.36 -20.90
N PRO A 286 0.99 -14.39 -20.05
CA PRO A 286 0.37 -13.17 -19.52
C PRO A 286 1.28 -12.34 -18.60
N ALA A 287 2.36 -12.90 -18.06
CA ALA A 287 3.36 -12.18 -17.28
C ALA A 287 4.35 -11.40 -18.16
N GLY A 288 4.40 -11.71 -19.47
CA GLY A 288 5.34 -11.11 -20.41
C GLY A 288 6.62 -11.90 -20.65
N ASN A 289 6.78 -13.08 -20.04
CA ASN A 289 7.94 -13.94 -20.34
C ASN A 289 7.82 -14.49 -21.75
N GLN A 290 8.93 -14.53 -22.50
CA GLN A 290 8.93 -14.89 -23.90
C GLN A 290 9.79 -16.14 -24.16
N SER A 291 9.23 -17.05 -24.96
CA SER A 291 9.92 -18.24 -25.45
C SER A 291 11.08 -17.93 -26.41
N GLY A 292 11.92 -18.93 -26.67
CA GLY A 292 12.76 -18.93 -27.86
C GLY A 292 11.93 -18.95 -29.16
N PRO A 293 12.52 -18.57 -30.34
CA PRO A 293 11.80 -18.68 -31.62
C PRO A 293 11.57 -20.15 -31.99
N SER A 294 10.49 -20.42 -32.74
CA SER A 294 10.28 -21.73 -33.37
C SER A 294 11.44 -22.06 -34.34
N ALA A 295 11.67 -23.34 -34.51
CA ALA A 295 12.67 -23.84 -35.47
C ALA A 295 12.19 -23.63 -36.92
#